data_624a86a92f5344924428d9a4632e976c
#
_entry.id   624a86a92f5344924428d9a4632e976c
#
_cell.length_a   1.000
_cell.length_b   1.000
_cell.length_c   1.000
_cell.angle_alpha   90.00
_cell.angle_beta   90.00
_cell.angle_gamma   90.00
#
_symmetry.space_group_name_H-M   'P 1'
#
loop_
_entity.id
_entity.type
_entity.pdbx_description
1 polymer ?
#
loop_
_entity_poly.entity_id
_entity_poly.type
_entity_poly.pdbx_seq_one_letter_code
_entity_poly.pdbx_strand_id
1 'polypeptide(L)'
;MCAAPGGKTTHIAQKMRNTGLVVACDKSKNKVQSIETNCSRLGATNVRCFAMDATKCLATEECDVTSPPFPPFTREYFDRVLLDAPCSGLGQRPQFYNKMKLKELKSFPKIQRKLFSTAVDLLARGGVLVYSTCTNNVEENEELVSWALDTFQDMEEVERKTFGRPNSEIDTISFFISKFIKKT
;
A
#
# COMPACT_ATOMS: atom_id res chain seq x y z
N MET A 1 -0.44 -2.11 -3.49
CA MET A 1 0.06 -0.90 -4.18
C MET A 1 1.45 -0.59 -3.63
N CYS A 2 2.37 -0.07 -4.45
CA CYS A 2 3.79 0.17 -4.10
C CYS A 2 4.48 -1.13 -3.63
N ALA A 3 4.41 -2.18 -4.46
CA ALA A 3 4.61 -3.55 -4.02
C ALA A 3 6.07 -4.00 -3.89
N ALA A 4 7.02 -3.24 -4.46
CA ALA A 4 8.42 -3.64 -4.48
C ALA A 4 9.08 -3.58 -3.07
N PRO A 5 9.98 -4.53 -2.76
CA PRO A 5 10.56 -5.58 -3.62
C PRO A 5 9.73 -6.86 -3.73
N GLY A 6 8.50 -6.93 -3.19
CA GLY A 6 7.60 -8.07 -3.35
C GLY A 6 7.46 -8.99 -2.13
N GLY A 7 8.10 -8.69 -1.00
CA GLY A 7 8.01 -9.53 0.20
C GLY A 7 6.58 -9.68 0.73
N LYS A 8 5.82 -8.57 0.83
CA LYS A 8 4.41 -8.62 1.23
C LYS A 8 3.55 -9.29 0.16
N THR A 9 3.85 -9.07 -1.13
CA THR A 9 3.15 -9.69 -2.27
C THR A 9 3.24 -11.21 -2.22
N THR A 10 4.45 -11.75 -2.10
CA THR A 10 4.67 -13.20 -2.03
C THR A 10 4.08 -13.82 -0.77
N HIS A 11 4.12 -13.10 0.36
CA HIS A 11 3.49 -13.55 1.61
C HIS A 11 1.96 -13.62 1.46
N ILE A 12 1.33 -12.65 0.80
CA ILE A 12 -0.12 -12.69 0.49
C ILE A 12 -0.42 -13.91 -0.38
N ALA A 13 0.32 -14.15 -1.47
CA ALA A 13 0.14 -15.29 -2.34
C ALA A 13 0.24 -16.63 -1.59
N GLN A 14 1.21 -16.76 -0.68
CA GLN A 14 1.36 -17.92 0.20
C GLN A 14 0.16 -18.11 1.13
N LYS A 15 -0.32 -17.03 1.77
CA LYS A 15 -1.51 -17.07 2.63
C LYS A 15 -2.78 -17.44 1.86
N MET A 16 -2.87 -17.02 0.61
CA MET A 16 -3.94 -17.39 -0.32
C MET A 16 -3.74 -18.80 -0.89
N ARG A 17 -2.64 -19.50 -0.59
CA ARG A 17 -2.29 -20.81 -1.17
C ARG A 17 -2.34 -20.80 -2.70
N ASN A 18 -1.88 -19.71 -3.30
CA ASN A 18 -1.94 -19.46 -4.74
C ASN A 18 -3.36 -19.50 -5.35
N THR A 19 -4.43 -19.32 -4.55
CA THR A 19 -5.79 -19.20 -5.06
C THR A 19 -6.16 -17.74 -5.32
N GLY A 20 -7.14 -17.50 -6.19
CA GLY A 20 -7.54 -16.13 -6.56
C GLY A 20 -6.45 -15.38 -7.31
N LEU A 21 -6.45 -14.05 -7.22
CA LEU A 21 -5.54 -13.17 -7.95
C LEU A 21 -4.91 -12.12 -7.02
N VAL A 22 -3.61 -11.94 -7.13
CA VAL A 22 -2.86 -10.83 -6.52
C VAL A 22 -2.35 -9.90 -7.61
N VAL A 23 -2.76 -8.65 -7.59
CA VAL A 23 -2.24 -7.61 -8.49
C VAL A 23 -1.19 -6.79 -7.74
N ALA A 24 0.03 -6.79 -8.23
CA ALA A 24 1.16 -6.08 -7.65
C ALA A 24 1.61 -4.93 -8.56
N CYS A 25 1.53 -3.69 -8.06
CA CYS A 25 1.91 -2.49 -8.82
C CYS A 25 3.08 -1.78 -8.16
N ASP A 26 4.04 -1.36 -8.95
CA ASP A 26 5.10 -0.41 -8.55
C ASP A 26 5.43 0.51 -9.72
N LYS A 27 5.86 1.75 -9.44
CA LYS A 27 6.13 2.75 -10.47
C LYS A 27 7.37 2.44 -11.31
N SER A 28 8.35 1.75 -10.74
CA SER A 28 9.63 1.46 -11.36
C SER A 28 9.62 0.08 -12.03
N LYS A 29 9.91 0.01 -13.34
CA LYS A 29 10.08 -1.25 -14.09
C LYS A 29 11.11 -2.17 -13.44
N ASN A 30 12.27 -1.65 -13.03
CA ASN A 30 13.32 -2.43 -12.37
C ASN A 30 12.85 -3.03 -11.04
N LYS A 31 12.04 -2.27 -10.29
CA LYS A 31 11.46 -2.75 -9.03
C LYS A 31 10.40 -3.83 -9.28
N VAL A 32 9.60 -3.72 -10.33
CA VAL A 32 8.63 -4.76 -10.73
C VAL A 32 9.34 -6.05 -11.07
N GLN A 33 10.46 -6.00 -11.79
CA GLN A 33 11.28 -7.19 -12.07
C GLN A 33 11.76 -7.88 -10.79
N SER A 34 12.08 -7.12 -9.74
CA SER A 34 12.40 -7.70 -8.42
C SER A 34 11.21 -8.44 -7.80
N ILE A 35 9.98 -7.92 -7.96
CA ILE A 35 8.76 -8.60 -7.51
C ILE A 35 8.60 -9.93 -8.26
N GLU A 36 8.71 -9.92 -9.59
CA GLU A 36 8.60 -11.11 -10.44
C GLU A 36 9.64 -12.17 -10.09
N THR A 37 10.89 -11.76 -9.88
CA THR A 37 11.98 -12.65 -9.44
C THR A 37 11.64 -13.30 -8.10
N ASN A 38 11.14 -12.53 -7.13
CA ASN A 38 10.73 -13.05 -5.83
C ASN A 38 9.52 -13.99 -5.94
N CYS A 39 8.54 -13.67 -6.78
CA CYS A 39 7.39 -14.54 -7.04
C CYS A 39 7.84 -15.89 -7.61
N SER A 40 8.69 -15.87 -8.62
CA SER A 40 9.25 -17.09 -9.21
C SER A 40 10.03 -17.93 -8.19
N ARG A 41 10.95 -17.30 -7.46
CA ARG A 41 11.79 -17.96 -6.44
C ARG A 41 10.98 -18.60 -5.31
N LEU A 42 9.85 -17.99 -4.94
CA LEU A 42 9.01 -18.43 -3.80
C LEU A 42 7.76 -19.20 -4.23
N GLY A 43 7.60 -19.50 -5.53
CA GLY A 43 6.47 -20.27 -6.05
C GLY A 43 5.12 -19.55 -5.94
N ALA A 44 5.11 -18.21 -5.99
CA ALA A 44 3.88 -17.42 -6.02
C ALA A 44 3.33 -17.35 -7.46
N THR A 45 2.35 -18.19 -7.79
CA THR A 45 1.87 -18.38 -9.18
C THR A 45 0.62 -17.55 -9.52
N ASN A 46 -0.06 -17.01 -8.51
CA ASN A 46 -1.30 -16.22 -8.68
C ASN A 46 -1.07 -14.71 -8.69
N VAL A 47 0.18 -14.26 -8.94
CA VAL A 47 0.55 -12.84 -8.95
C VAL A 47 0.63 -12.30 -10.38
N ARG A 48 0.09 -11.10 -10.61
CA ARG A 48 0.30 -10.29 -11.82
C ARG A 48 0.98 -8.98 -11.43
N CYS A 49 2.11 -8.68 -12.08
CA CYS A 49 2.94 -7.51 -11.77
C CYS A 49 2.81 -6.45 -12.86
N PHE A 50 2.67 -5.17 -12.46
CA PHE A 50 2.53 -4.06 -13.39
C PHE A 50 3.44 -2.89 -13.00
N ALA A 51 4.21 -2.40 -13.97
CA ALA A 51 5.00 -1.19 -13.84
C ALA A 51 4.12 0.02 -14.14
N MET A 52 3.53 0.63 -13.10
CA MET A 52 2.61 1.73 -13.25
C MET A 52 2.59 2.65 -12.03
N ASP A 53 2.22 3.90 -12.24
CA ASP A 53 1.91 4.83 -11.16
C ASP A 53 0.53 4.48 -10.58
N ALA A 54 0.53 3.97 -9.34
CA ALA A 54 -0.70 3.52 -8.69
C ALA A 54 -1.73 4.64 -8.46
N THR A 55 -1.34 5.92 -8.53
CA THR A 55 -2.28 7.05 -8.50
C THR A 55 -3.06 7.24 -9.80
N LYS A 56 -2.71 6.49 -10.86
CA LYS A 56 -3.28 6.57 -12.21
C LYS A 56 -3.83 5.23 -12.69
N CYS A 57 -4.01 4.28 -11.79
CA CYS A 57 -4.45 2.93 -12.18
C CYS A 57 -5.97 2.77 -12.30
N LEU A 58 -6.74 3.80 -11.97
CA LEU A 58 -8.19 3.82 -12.12
C LEU A 58 -8.57 4.17 -13.56
N ALA A 59 -9.53 3.45 -14.13
CA ALA A 59 -10.11 3.76 -15.43
C ALA A 59 -10.86 5.10 -15.38
N THR A 60 -10.68 5.90 -16.44
CA THR A 60 -11.46 7.12 -16.69
C THR A 60 -12.46 6.84 -17.81
N GLU A 61 -13.45 7.72 -17.97
CA GLU A 61 -14.47 7.57 -19.03
C GLU A 61 -13.88 7.53 -20.45
N GLU A 62 -12.67 8.09 -20.63
CA GLU A 62 -11.96 8.12 -21.90
C GLU A 62 -11.04 6.92 -22.16
N CYS A 63 -10.91 6.03 -21.18
CA CYS A 63 -10.04 4.84 -21.29
C CYS A 63 -10.85 3.61 -21.68
N ASP A 64 -10.44 2.95 -22.75
CA ASP A 64 -10.89 1.58 -23.01
C ASP A 64 -10.47 0.69 -21.85
N VAL A 65 -11.44 0.20 -21.10
CA VAL A 65 -11.19 -0.75 -19.99
C VAL A 65 -10.73 -2.05 -20.63
N THR A 66 -9.44 -2.33 -20.53
CA THR A 66 -8.91 -3.63 -20.93
C THR A 66 -9.52 -4.70 -20.04
N SER A 67 -9.71 -5.89 -20.61
CA SER A 67 -10.29 -7.02 -19.83
C SER A 67 -9.44 -7.29 -18.57
N PRO A 68 -10.05 -7.40 -17.40
CA PRO A 68 -9.33 -7.79 -16.19
C PRO A 68 -8.48 -9.05 -16.42
N PRO A 69 -7.30 -9.18 -15.81
CA PRO A 69 -6.77 -8.39 -14.70
C PRO A 69 -5.77 -7.28 -15.09
N PHE A 70 -5.94 -6.61 -16.21
CA PHE A 70 -5.00 -5.59 -16.69
C PHE A 70 -5.47 -4.18 -16.33
N PRO A 71 -4.55 -3.25 -15.98
CA PRO A 71 -4.89 -1.85 -15.78
C PRO A 71 -5.25 -1.15 -17.12
N PRO A 72 -6.09 -0.09 -17.09
CA PRO A 72 -6.67 0.53 -15.90
C PRO A 72 -7.82 -0.30 -15.31
N PHE A 73 -7.98 -0.21 -13.98
CA PHE A 73 -9.01 -0.95 -13.26
C PHE A 73 -10.27 -0.09 -13.06
N THR A 74 -11.43 -0.72 -13.03
CA THR A 74 -12.69 -0.05 -12.69
C THR A 74 -12.75 0.27 -11.19
N ARG A 75 -13.65 1.19 -10.82
CA ARG A 75 -13.99 1.41 -9.41
C ARG A 75 -14.52 0.11 -8.79
N GLU A 76 -14.25 -0.04 -7.50
CA GLU A 76 -14.76 -1.16 -6.70
C GLU A 76 -14.37 -2.57 -7.21
N TYR A 77 -13.22 -2.65 -7.91
CA TYR A 77 -12.74 -3.89 -8.53
C TYR A 77 -12.13 -4.89 -7.54
N PHE A 78 -11.49 -4.43 -6.46
CA PHE A 78 -10.72 -5.27 -5.54
C PHE A 78 -11.44 -5.50 -4.22
N ASP A 79 -11.56 -6.76 -3.77
CA ASP A 79 -12.08 -7.10 -2.44
C ASP A 79 -11.11 -6.69 -1.32
N ARG A 80 -9.81 -6.66 -1.60
CA ARG A 80 -8.75 -6.36 -0.63
C ARG A 80 -7.70 -5.48 -1.28
N VAL A 81 -7.30 -4.41 -0.60
CA VAL A 81 -6.22 -3.54 -1.05
C VAL A 81 -5.19 -3.42 0.08
N LEU A 82 -3.91 -3.70 -0.24
CA LEU A 82 -2.78 -3.36 0.61
C LEU A 82 -2.06 -2.15 0.00
N LEU A 83 -2.07 -1.04 0.72
CA LEU A 83 -1.28 0.15 0.43
C LEU A 83 -0.08 0.19 1.38
N ASP A 84 1.03 -0.39 0.93
CA ASP A 84 2.33 -0.27 1.60
C ASP A 84 3.01 1.00 1.08
N ALA A 85 2.64 2.12 1.69
CA ALA A 85 2.90 3.43 1.11
C ALA A 85 4.39 3.80 1.12
N PRO A 86 4.87 4.51 0.09
CA PRO A 86 6.19 5.13 0.17
C PRO A 86 6.20 6.11 1.34
N CYS A 87 7.20 6.01 2.20
CA CYS A 87 7.30 6.77 3.43
C CYS A 87 8.74 7.26 3.67
N SER A 88 8.91 8.15 4.65
CA SER A 88 10.22 8.69 5.02
C SER A 88 11.19 7.64 5.58
N GLY A 89 10.69 6.50 6.04
CA GLY A 89 11.50 5.43 6.61
C GLY A 89 12.22 5.80 7.91
N LEU A 90 11.76 6.84 8.62
CA LEU A 90 12.39 7.32 9.86
C LEU A 90 12.37 6.29 11.00
N GLY A 91 11.61 5.21 10.83
CA GLY A 91 11.57 4.10 11.79
C GLY A 91 12.53 2.95 11.49
N GLN A 92 13.29 3.02 10.40
CA GLN A 92 14.27 1.99 10.03
C GLN A 92 15.49 2.04 10.95
N ARG A 93 16.04 0.87 11.30
CA ARG A 93 17.24 0.73 12.15
C ARG A 93 18.21 -0.30 11.54
N PRO A 94 19.53 -0.12 11.69
CA PRO A 94 20.19 1.05 12.29
C PRO A 94 20.19 2.25 11.34
N GLN A 95 19.90 3.44 11.86
CA GLN A 95 19.96 4.69 11.09
C GLN A 95 20.67 5.76 11.95
N PHE A 96 21.97 5.97 11.71
CA PHE A 96 22.77 6.91 12.48
C PHE A 96 22.51 8.38 12.11
N TYR A 97 22.13 8.64 10.86
CA TYR A 97 21.69 9.97 10.42
C TYR A 97 20.84 9.86 9.15
N ASN A 98 19.97 10.83 8.93
CA ASN A 98 19.12 10.91 7.75
C ASN A 98 19.53 12.09 6.88
N LYS A 99 19.81 11.84 5.57
CA LYS A 99 20.15 12.88 4.58
C LYS A 99 18.92 13.57 3.98
N MET A 100 17.73 13.12 4.33
CA MET A 100 16.47 13.61 3.76
C MET A 100 16.28 15.10 4.07
N LYS A 101 15.96 15.88 3.05
CA LYS A 101 15.64 17.29 3.21
C LYS A 101 14.20 17.46 3.73
N LEU A 102 13.95 18.53 4.48
CA LEU A 102 12.61 18.84 5.01
C LEU A 102 11.53 18.90 3.90
N LYS A 103 11.89 19.44 2.71
CA LYS A 103 10.99 19.50 1.55
C LYS A 103 10.59 18.09 1.08
N GLU A 104 11.50 17.14 1.11
CA GLU A 104 11.27 15.75 0.74
C GLU A 104 10.37 15.07 1.78
N LEU A 105 10.69 15.24 3.07
CA LEU A 105 9.86 14.73 4.17
C LEU A 105 8.40 15.20 4.04
N LYS A 106 8.16 16.48 3.80
CA LYS A 106 6.83 17.06 3.61
C LYS A 106 6.12 16.62 2.31
N SER A 107 6.79 15.90 1.43
CA SER A 107 6.17 15.37 0.21
C SER A 107 5.45 14.03 0.41
N PHE A 108 5.87 13.24 1.41
CA PHE A 108 5.28 11.91 1.66
C PHE A 108 3.79 11.95 2.01
N PRO A 109 3.31 12.77 2.95
CA PRO A 109 1.88 12.81 3.26
C PRO A 109 1.02 13.15 2.03
N LYS A 110 1.52 14.00 1.13
CA LYS A 110 0.80 14.40 -0.09
C LYS A 110 0.63 13.24 -1.07
N ILE A 111 1.69 12.45 -1.30
CA ILE A 111 1.60 11.30 -2.21
C ILE A 111 0.82 10.15 -1.56
N GLN A 112 0.96 9.97 -0.25
CA GLN A 112 0.22 8.96 0.50
C GLN A 112 -1.29 9.21 0.45
N ARG A 113 -1.75 10.46 0.60
CA ARG A 113 -3.17 10.83 0.45
C ARG A 113 -3.70 10.50 -0.96
N LYS A 114 -2.93 10.82 -2.03
CA LYS A 114 -3.31 10.46 -3.40
C LYS A 114 -3.44 8.95 -3.60
N LEU A 115 -2.46 8.19 -3.10
CA LEU A 115 -2.49 6.74 -3.17
C LEU A 115 -3.64 6.14 -2.38
N PHE A 116 -3.94 6.70 -1.20
CA PHE A 116 -5.05 6.27 -0.36
C PHE A 116 -6.40 6.52 -1.06
N SER A 117 -6.59 7.72 -1.65
CA SER A 117 -7.80 8.02 -2.43
C SER A 117 -8.01 7.02 -3.56
N THR A 118 -6.96 6.72 -4.33
CA THR A 118 -7.06 5.71 -5.40
C THR A 118 -7.37 4.31 -4.82
N ALA A 119 -6.79 3.97 -3.68
CA ALA A 119 -7.04 2.68 -3.02
C ALA A 119 -8.51 2.55 -2.58
N VAL A 120 -9.13 3.62 -2.07
CA VAL A 120 -10.56 3.67 -1.71
C VAL A 120 -11.45 3.54 -2.94
N ASP A 121 -11.11 4.21 -4.04
CA ASP A 121 -11.85 4.12 -5.32
C ASP A 121 -11.82 2.70 -5.89
N LEU A 122 -10.70 2.02 -5.77
CA LEU A 122 -10.52 0.64 -6.26
C LEU A 122 -11.14 -0.42 -5.35
N LEU A 123 -11.39 -0.10 -4.09
CA LEU A 123 -11.91 -1.04 -3.09
C LEU A 123 -13.41 -1.24 -3.26
N ALA A 124 -13.83 -2.50 -3.36
CA ALA A 124 -15.25 -2.88 -3.38
C ALA A 124 -15.94 -2.54 -2.05
N ARG A 125 -17.26 -2.38 -2.08
CA ARG A 125 -18.09 -2.26 -0.88
C ARG A 125 -17.97 -3.52 -0.02
N GLY A 126 -17.87 -3.38 1.28
CA GLY A 126 -17.54 -4.48 2.19
C GLY A 126 -16.08 -4.94 2.11
N GLY A 127 -15.27 -4.32 1.25
CA GLY A 127 -13.86 -4.63 1.08
C GLY A 127 -12.99 -4.13 2.23
N VAL A 128 -11.75 -4.63 2.30
CA VAL A 128 -10.76 -4.27 3.33
C VAL A 128 -9.57 -3.57 2.70
N LEU A 129 -9.23 -2.39 3.21
CA LEU A 129 -7.99 -1.67 2.93
C LEU A 129 -7.05 -1.79 4.14
N VAL A 130 -5.80 -2.14 3.88
CA VAL A 130 -4.73 -2.05 4.87
C VAL A 130 -3.73 -1.00 4.41
N TYR A 131 -3.51 0.02 5.22
CA TYR A 131 -2.47 1.02 5.06
C TYR A 131 -1.28 0.67 5.96
N SER A 132 -0.06 0.73 5.43
CA SER A 132 1.15 0.47 6.21
C SER A 132 2.31 1.38 5.82
N THR A 133 3.15 1.71 6.81
CA THR A 133 4.40 2.46 6.66
C THR A 133 5.48 1.90 7.57
N CYS A 134 6.75 2.17 7.23
CA CYS A 134 7.91 1.88 8.09
C CYS A 134 8.51 3.16 8.69
N THR A 135 7.68 4.13 9.03
CA THR A 135 8.07 5.38 9.68
C THR A 135 7.37 5.56 11.03
N ASN A 136 7.94 6.41 11.88
CA ASN A 136 7.33 6.88 13.13
C ASN A 136 6.79 8.31 13.03
N ASN A 137 6.78 8.89 11.82
CA ASN A 137 6.27 10.24 11.57
C ASN A 137 4.74 10.28 11.69
N VAL A 138 4.23 11.11 12.60
CA VAL A 138 2.80 11.27 12.87
C VAL A 138 2.03 11.78 11.65
N GLU A 139 2.63 12.68 10.84
CA GLU A 139 2.01 13.23 9.62
C GLU A 139 1.73 12.15 8.57
N GLU A 140 2.56 11.09 8.56
CA GLU A 140 2.43 9.96 7.61
C GLU A 140 1.56 8.82 8.16
N ASN A 141 1.27 8.82 9.45
CA ASN A 141 0.56 7.76 10.16
C ASN A 141 -0.79 8.25 10.69
N GLU A 142 -0.82 8.76 11.91
CA GLU A 142 -2.06 9.12 12.60
C GLU A 142 -2.83 10.25 11.92
N GLU A 143 -2.12 11.29 11.44
CA GLU A 143 -2.76 12.41 10.74
C GLU A 143 -3.30 12.00 9.36
N LEU A 144 -2.62 11.05 8.67
CA LEU A 144 -3.16 10.49 7.43
C LEU A 144 -4.45 9.71 7.70
N VAL A 145 -4.48 8.89 8.75
CA VAL A 145 -5.69 8.13 9.13
C VAL A 145 -6.84 9.08 9.49
N SER A 146 -6.58 10.11 10.30
CA SER A 146 -7.59 11.12 10.63
C SER A 146 -8.13 11.79 9.37
N TRP A 147 -7.25 12.26 8.49
CA TRP A 147 -7.64 12.83 7.20
C TRP A 147 -8.49 11.86 6.36
N ALA A 148 -8.13 10.57 6.35
CA ALA A 148 -8.85 9.57 5.57
C ALA A 148 -10.29 9.38 6.09
N LEU A 149 -10.48 9.31 7.40
CA LEU A 149 -11.80 9.18 8.02
C LEU A 149 -12.66 10.43 7.86
N ASP A 150 -12.05 11.62 7.89
CA ASP A 150 -12.74 12.88 7.61
C ASP A 150 -13.16 13.03 6.16
N THR A 151 -12.35 12.46 5.22
CA THR A 151 -12.57 12.60 3.78
C THR A 151 -13.54 11.55 3.23
N PHE A 152 -13.44 10.30 3.69
CA PHE A 152 -14.19 9.15 3.18
C PHE A 152 -15.16 8.64 4.24
N GLN A 153 -16.40 9.12 4.21
CA GLN A 153 -17.45 8.79 5.20
C GLN A 153 -17.91 7.32 5.13
N ASP A 154 -17.63 6.66 4.02
CA ASP A 154 -17.88 5.23 3.80
C ASP A 154 -16.72 4.33 4.28
N MET A 155 -15.63 4.90 4.80
CA MET A 155 -14.54 4.14 5.39
C MET A 155 -14.63 4.13 6.92
N GLU A 156 -14.33 2.97 7.51
CA GLU A 156 -14.28 2.77 8.96
C GLU A 156 -12.94 2.12 9.34
N GLU A 157 -12.20 2.72 10.27
CA GLU A 157 -11.01 2.10 10.86
C GLU A 157 -11.41 1.05 11.89
N VAL A 158 -11.03 -0.19 11.67
CA VAL A 158 -11.40 -1.33 12.55
C VAL A 158 -10.24 -1.83 13.40
N GLU A 159 -9.00 -1.52 13.01
CA GLU A 159 -7.81 -1.95 13.75
C GLU A 159 -6.63 -1.04 13.44
N ARG A 160 -5.85 -0.68 14.48
CA ARG A 160 -4.58 0.05 14.37
C ARG A 160 -3.52 -0.63 15.22
N LYS A 161 -2.31 -0.79 14.64
CA LYS A 161 -1.14 -1.31 15.35
C LYS A 161 0.09 -0.46 15.04
N THR A 162 0.90 -0.23 16.06
CA THR A 162 2.18 0.46 15.95
C THR A 162 3.24 -0.32 16.68
N PHE A 163 4.38 -0.53 16.06
CA PHE A 163 5.53 -1.25 16.60
C PHE A 163 6.77 -0.36 16.58
N GLY A 164 7.75 -0.66 17.44
CA GLY A 164 9.09 -0.07 17.40
C GLY A 164 9.14 1.43 17.62
N ARG A 165 8.17 2.04 18.32
CA ARG A 165 8.26 3.41 18.79
C ARG A 165 9.23 3.51 19.97
N PRO A 166 9.84 4.69 20.22
CA PRO A 166 10.56 4.93 21.47
C PRO A 166 9.68 4.52 22.67
N ASN A 167 10.28 3.79 23.60
CA ASN A 167 9.61 3.24 24.79
C ASN A 167 8.55 2.15 24.53
N SER A 168 8.52 1.53 23.34
CA SER A 168 7.71 0.31 23.12
C SER A 168 8.35 -0.89 23.82
N GLU A 169 7.53 -1.81 24.31
CA GLU A 169 7.99 -3.06 24.95
C GLU A 169 8.80 -3.96 24.00
N ILE A 170 8.59 -3.77 22.69
CA ILE A 170 9.26 -4.57 21.64
C ILE A 170 10.28 -3.69 20.94
N ASP A 171 11.56 -4.00 21.09
CA ASP A 171 12.64 -3.34 20.35
C ASP A 171 12.73 -3.88 18.91
N THR A 172 12.09 -3.18 18.01
CA THR A 172 12.05 -3.51 16.58
C THR A 172 12.07 -2.25 15.73
N ILE A 173 12.17 -2.39 14.41
CA ILE A 173 11.94 -1.28 13.48
C ILE A 173 10.52 -0.74 13.66
N SER A 174 10.36 0.58 13.48
CA SER A 174 9.02 1.15 13.54
C SER A 174 8.18 0.69 12.36
N PHE A 175 6.97 0.25 12.67
CA PHE A 175 6.00 -0.15 11.68
C PHE A 175 4.60 0.28 12.12
N PHE A 176 3.88 0.93 11.21
CA PHE A 176 2.51 1.37 11.43
C PHE A 176 1.58 0.62 10.51
N ILE A 177 0.45 0.17 11.04
CA ILE A 177 -0.61 -0.52 10.29
C ILE A 177 -1.94 0.06 10.73
N SER A 178 -2.79 0.42 9.76
CA SER A 178 -4.19 0.74 9.97
C SER A 178 -5.06 -0.03 8.98
N LYS A 179 -6.09 -0.69 9.49
CA LYS A 179 -7.02 -1.52 8.72
C LYS A 179 -8.38 -0.85 8.67
N PHE A 180 -8.91 -0.72 7.48
CA PHE A 180 -10.20 -0.11 7.20
C PHE A 180 -11.14 -1.11 6.52
N ILE A 181 -12.43 -0.89 6.72
CA ILE A 181 -13.52 -1.53 5.96
C ILE A 181 -14.29 -0.43 5.23
N LYS A 182 -14.60 -0.66 3.95
CA LYS A 182 -15.52 0.18 3.18
C LYS A 182 -16.95 -0.28 3.47
N LYS A 183 -17.78 0.59 3.98
CA LYS A 183 -19.20 0.28 4.29
C LYS A 183 -19.95 -0.15 3.02
N THR A 184 -20.93 -0.99 3.21
CA THR A 184 -21.83 -1.45 2.13
C THR A 184 -22.81 -0.38 1.69
#